data_b1a0d01ca576cda1ebdf66773c1a0e26
#
_entry.id   b1a0d01ca576cda1ebdf66773c1a0e26
#
_cell.length_a   1.000
_cell.length_b   1.000
_cell.length_c   1.000
_cell.angle_alpha   90.00
_cell.angle_beta   90.00
_cell.angle_gamma   90.00
#
_symmetry.space_group_name_H-M   'P 1'
#
loop_
_entity.id
_entity.type
_entity.pdbx_description
1 polymer ?
#
loop_
_entity_poly.entity_id
_entity_poly.type
_entity_poly.pdbx_seq_one_letter_code
_entity_poly.pdbx_strand_id
1 'polypeptide(L)'
;MTGRVFYELLAFNATDPSARVAAACAAAEAAHQAAPTVRVSLAPHAPYSVSQGMFAAIREHLDAHPGDVSSVHLAESPEEVQFLRTGGGGWRDLLQELGVWSDSWQTPRRSPVMYLAEMGFLGSGVLVVHAVQCSDDDLARLAAIGTTVVSCPRSNRYVGVGDPPLAAFYAAGLPVAFGTDSLASVEDLQMFGELAAARRVAPRVPAHDLLESATLTGATALGFGREFGSIEAGKRPALIAVRLPEHIDDVEEYLLSGVEPDAIAWLDAATPDSE
;
A
#
# COMPACT_ATOMS: atom_id res chain seq x y z
N MET A 1 4.52 19.70 -5.36
CA MET A 1 3.92 18.49 -4.75
C MET A 1 5.04 17.64 -4.17
N THR A 2 4.88 17.11 -2.96
CA THR A 2 5.82 16.14 -2.36
C THR A 2 5.15 14.78 -2.36
N GLY A 3 5.89 13.73 -2.73
CA GLY A 3 5.32 12.38 -2.81
C GLY A 3 6.37 11.30 -2.98
N ARG A 4 5.92 10.04 -2.98
CA ARG A 4 6.72 8.87 -3.34
C ARG A 4 6.06 8.17 -4.51
N VAL A 5 6.84 7.83 -5.51
CA VAL A 5 6.44 6.99 -6.64
C VAL A 5 7.13 5.63 -6.49
N PHE A 6 6.37 4.58 -6.61
CA PHE A 6 6.89 3.22 -6.69
C PHE A 6 7.10 2.86 -8.16
N TYR A 7 8.36 2.62 -8.54
CA TYR A 7 8.68 2.07 -9.85
C TYR A 7 8.42 0.56 -9.80
N GLU A 8 7.30 0.17 -10.36
CA GLU A 8 6.81 -1.20 -10.25
C GLU A 8 7.49 -2.14 -11.23
N LEU A 9 7.85 -3.33 -10.75
CA LEU A 9 8.53 -4.38 -11.51
C LEU A 9 7.64 -5.62 -11.61
N LEU A 10 7.29 -5.97 -12.86
CA LEU A 10 6.69 -7.24 -13.23
C LEU A 10 7.73 -8.06 -13.97
N ALA A 11 8.09 -9.23 -13.45
CA ALA A 11 9.14 -10.05 -14.04
C ALA A 11 9.10 -11.49 -13.49
N PHE A 12 8.09 -12.27 -13.89
CA PHE A 12 7.93 -13.66 -13.45
C PHE A 12 9.03 -14.58 -13.99
N ASN A 13 9.50 -14.35 -15.22
CA ASN A 13 10.50 -15.16 -15.91
C ASN A 13 11.84 -14.42 -16.11
N ALA A 14 12.20 -13.50 -15.21
CA ALA A 14 13.47 -12.77 -15.33
C ALA A 14 14.66 -13.71 -15.35
N THR A 15 15.46 -13.63 -16.41
CA THR A 15 16.69 -14.40 -16.57
C THR A 15 17.89 -13.72 -15.90
N ASP A 16 17.86 -12.39 -15.77
CA ASP A 16 18.87 -11.59 -15.07
C ASP A 16 18.17 -10.55 -14.18
N PRO A 17 17.79 -10.93 -12.95
CA PRO A 17 17.19 -10.02 -11.98
C PRO A 17 18.04 -8.81 -11.65
N SER A 18 19.35 -8.98 -11.50
CA SER A 18 20.25 -7.89 -11.11
C SER A 18 20.33 -6.82 -12.20
N ALA A 19 20.45 -7.21 -13.47
CA ALA A 19 20.41 -6.26 -14.58
C ALA A 19 19.07 -5.52 -14.68
N ARG A 20 17.94 -6.20 -14.39
CA ARG A 20 16.63 -5.55 -14.37
C ARG A 20 16.50 -4.54 -13.23
N VAL A 21 16.96 -4.86 -12.04
CA VAL A 21 17.00 -3.93 -10.90
C VAL A 21 17.92 -2.74 -11.23
N ALA A 22 19.10 -2.96 -11.80
CA ALA A 22 19.99 -1.86 -12.20
C ALA A 22 19.35 -0.91 -13.22
N ALA A 23 18.63 -1.45 -14.21
CA ALA A 23 17.91 -0.65 -15.19
C ALA A 23 16.76 0.15 -14.54
N ALA A 24 16.03 -0.45 -13.61
CA ALA A 24 14.96 0.20 -12.85
C ALA A 24 15.53 1.32 -11.95
N CYS A 25 16.68 1.12 -11.31
CA CYS A 25 17.36 2.15 -10.53
C CYS A 25 17.76 3.35 -11.41
N ALA A 26 18.28 3.11 -12.60
CA ALA A 26 18.62 4.19 -13.54
C ALA A 26 17.37 4.98 -13.98
N ALA A 27 16.24 4.30 -14.22
CA ALA A 27 14.99 4.95 -14.55
C ALA A 27 14.42 5.75 -13.36
N ALA A 28 14.49 5.21 -12.14
CA ALA A 28 14.07 5.87 -10.91
C ALA A 28 14.88 7.14 -10.64
N GLU A 29 16.20 7.08 -10.83
CA GLU A 29 17.09 8.24 -10.69
C GLU A 29 16.77 9.33 -11.72
N ALA A 30 16.55 8.95 -12.98
CA ALA A 30 16.15 9.91 -14.03
C ALA A 30 14.80 10.58 -13.70
N ALA A 31 13.84 9.82 -13.17
CA ALA A 31 12.56 10.36 -12.72
C ALA A 31 12.71 11.32 -11.53
N HIS A 32 13.56 10.98 -10.56
CA HIS A 32 13.86 11.86 -9.42
C HIS A 32 14.54 13.16 -9.87
N GLN A 33 15.48 13.10 -10.82
CA GLN A 33 16.13 14.30 -11.38
C GLN A 33 15.12 15.22 -12.10
N ALA A 34 14.13 14.64 -12.78
CA ALA A 34 13.05 15.41 -13.43
C ALA A 34 12.07 16.04 -12.43
N ALA A 35 11.90 15.45 -11.25
CA ALA A 35 10.98 15.89 -10.18
C ALA A 35 11.62 15.74 -8.79
N PRO A 36 12.55 16.64 -8.38
CA PRO A 36 13.34 16.45 -7.15
C PRO A 36 12.55 16.42 -5.84
N THR A 37 11.29 16.91 -5.84
CA THR A 37 10.39 16.83 -4.68
C THR A 37 9.68 15.48 -4.55
N VAL A 38 9.84 14.60 -5.52
CA VAL A 38 9.27 13.25 -5.54
C VAL A 38 10.38 12.23 -5.29
N ARG A 39 10.20 11.40 -4.27
CA ARG A 39 11.06 10.24 -4.03
C ARG A 39 10.61 9.10 -4.93
N VAL A 40 11.53 8.37 -5.52
CA VAL A 40 11.22 7.20 -6.34
C VAL A 40 11.87 5.98 -5.71
N SER A 41 11.11 4.90 -5.55
CA SER A 41 11.57 3.63 -4.96
C SER A 41 11.13 2.46 -5.81
N LEU A 42 11.85 1.33 -5.72
CA LEU A 42 11.47 0.11 -6.44
C LEU A 42 10.40 -0.66 -5.68
N ALA A 43 9.46 -1.25 -6.42
CA ALA A 43 8.43 -2.12 -5.86
C ALA A 43 8.22 -3.36 -6.76
N PRO A 44 8.25 -4.58 -6.22
CA PRO A 44 7.74 -5.73 -6.94
C PRO A 44 6.21 -5.69 -6.95
N HIS A 45 5.59 -6.01 -8.08
CA HIS A 45 4.13 -5.98 -8.21
C HIS A 45 3.45 -6.95 -7.23
N ALA A 46 3.59 -8.27 -7.43
CA ALA A 46 2.92 -9.29 -6.62
C ALA A 46 3.63 -10.64 -6.73
N PRO A 47 3.41 -11.59 -5.78
CA PRO A 47 4.06 -12.91 -5.80
C PRO A 47 3.76 -13.77 -7.04
N TYR A 48 2.62 -13.55 -7.68
CA TYR A 48 2.24 -14.28 -8.90
C TYR A 48 2.79 -13.69 -10.20
N SER A 49 3.41 -12.53 -10.15
CA SER A 49 3.93 -11.81 -11.33
C SER A 49 5.42 -11.47 -11.25
N VAL A 50 6.08 -11.84 -10.14
CA VAL A 50 7.48 -11.54 -9.87
C VAL A 50 8.22 -12.81 -9.42
N SER A 51 9.38 -13.08 -10.01
CA SER A 51 10.20 -14.26 -9.64
C SER A 51 10.89 -14.11 -8.29
N GLN A 52 11.25 -15.24 -7.68
CA GLN A 52 12.05 -15.25 -6.44
C GLN A 52 13.37 -14.45 -6.58
N GLY A 53 14.05 -14.61 -7.72
CA GLY A 53 15.29 -13.88 -7.99
C GLY A 53 15.08 -12.37 -8.05
N MET A 54 13.94 -11.91 -8.57
CA MET A 54 13.60 -10.48 -8.57
C MET A 54 13.32 -9.96 -7.16
N PHE A 55 12.55 -10.69 -6.35
CA PHE A 55 12.35 -10.33 -4.94
C PHE A 55 13.68 -10.23 -4.18
N ALA A 56 14.59 -11.20 -4.38
CA ALA A 56 15.92 -11.19 -3.76
C ALA A 56 16.74 -9.97 -4.21
N ALA A 57 16.79 -9.68 -5.50
CA ALA A 57 17.56 -8.55 -6.02
C ALA A 57 16.98 -7.18 -5.57
N ILE A 58 15.65 -7.04 -5.49
CA ILE A 58 15.02 -5.83 -4.94
C ILE A 58 15.31 -5.72 -3.44
N ARG A 59 15.28 -6.83 -2.68
CA ARG A 59 15.62 -6.82 -1.25
C ARG A 59 17.06 -6.39 -1.02
N GLU A 60 18.02 -6.91 -1.79
CA GLU A 60 19.41 -6.51 -1.75
C GLU A 60 19.57 -5.00 -2.00
N HIS A 61 18.85 -4.47 -2.99
CA HIS A 61 18.83 -3.02 -3.24
C HIS A 61 18.30 -2.24 -2.04
N LEU A 62 17.18 -2.65 -1.44
CA LEU A 62 16.59 -1.98 -0.27
C LEU A 62 17.51 -2.03 0.95
N ASP A 63 18.23 -3.14 1.15
CA ASP A 63 19.20 -3.29 2.24
C ASP A 63 20.42 -2.36 2.07
N ALA A 64 20.81 -2.11 0.82
CA ALA A 64 21.88 -1.17 0.49
C ALA A 64 21.45 0.31 0.60
N HIS A 65 20.13 0.60 0.61
CA HIS A 65 19.58 1.96 0.66
C HIS A 65 18.66 2.13 1.88
N PRO A 66 19.19 2.22 3.10
CA PRO A 66 18.38 2.39 4.31
C PRO A 66 17.54 3.67 4.24
N GLY A 67 16.23 3.52 4.46
CA GLY A 67 15.25 4.61 4.37
C GLY A 67 14.44 4.60 3.07
N ASP A 68 14.78 3.73 2.11
CA ASP A 68 13.87 3.43 1.02
C ASP A 68 12.70 2.60 1.50
N VAL A 69 11.53 2.90 0.93
CA VAL A 69 10.27 2.19 1.19
C VAL A 69 9.88 1.48 -0.10
N SER A 70 9.46 0.24 0.02
CA SER A 70 8.90 -0.54 -1.09
C SER A 70 7.42 -0.87 -0.84
N SER A 71 6.74 -1.38 -1.84
CA SER A 71 5.38 -1.90 -1.71
C SER A 71 5.23 -3.20 -2.48
N VAL A 72 4.25 -4.02 -2.10
CA VAL A 72 3.89 -5.23 -2.80
C VAL A 72 2.40 -5.50 -2.62
N HIS A 73 1.68 -5.82 -3.71
CA HIS A 73 0.32 -6.36 -3.62
C HIS A 73 0.42 -7.78 -3.07
N LEU A 74 -0.30 -8.06 -1.99
CA LEU A 74 -0.14 -9.32 -1.27
C LEU A 74 -1.45 -9.80 -0.67
N ALA A 75 -1.73 -11.09 -0.89
CA ALA A 75 -2.92 -11.74 -0.37
C ALA A 75 -4.21 -10.99 -0.73
N GLU A 76 -4.28 -10.48 -1.97
CA GLU A 76 -5.43 -9.73 -2.44
C GLU A 76 -6.60 -10.65 -2.78
N SER A 77 -6.35 -11.69 -3.59
CA SER A 77 -7.40 -12.53 -4.14
C SER A 77 -7.28 -13.99 -3.74
N PRO A 78 -8.42 -14.75 -3.70
CA PRO A 78 -8.39 -16.20 -3.51
C PRO A 78 -7.55 -16.92 -4.56
N GLU A 79 -7.50 -16.41 -5.78
CA GLU A 79 -6.72 -16.98 -6.89
C GLU A 79 -5.22 -16.85 -6.64
N GLU A 80 -4.74 -15.77 -6.02
CA GLU A 80 -3.34 -15.64 -5.59
C GLU A 80 -2.99 -16.72 -4.54
N VAL A 81 -3.86 -16.87 -3.54
CA VAL A 81 -3.69 -17.91 -2.50
C VAL A 81 -3.67 -19.30 -3.13
N GLN A 82 -4.59 -19.59 -4.06
CA GLN A 82 -4.65 -20.87 -4.78
C GLN A 82 -3.35 -21.08 -5.55
N PHE A 83 -2.89 -20.10 -6.32
CA PHE A 83 -1.69 -20.20 -7.14
C PHE A 83 -0.45 -20.52 -6.29
N LEU A 84 -0.21 -19.80 -5.20
CA LEU A 84 0.95 -20.02 -4.34
C LEU A 84 0.88 -21.34 -3.56
N ARG A 85 -0.32 -21.80 -3.21
CA ARG A 85 -0.50 -23.08 -2.51
C ARG A 85 -0.40 -24.30 -3.41
N THR A 86 -0.92 -24.22 -4.62
CA THR A 86 -1.10 -25.39 -5.49
C THR A 86 -0.27 -25.36 -6.77
N GLY A 87 0.19 -24.19 -7.19
CA GLY A 87 0.87 -23.98 -8.47
C GLY A 87 -0.07 -24.01 -9.68
N GLY A 88 -1.39 -23.97 -9.46
CA GLY A 88 -2.42 -24.02 -10.50
C GLY A 88 -3.42 -22.86 -10.39
N GLY A 89 -4.45 -22.92 -11.23
CA GLY A 89 -5.52 -21.91 -11.29
C GLY A 89 -5.25 -20.80 -12.29
N GLY A 90 -6.15 -19.82 -12.32
CA GLY A 90 -6.20 -18.79 -13.37
C GLY A 90 -4.90 -18.01 -13.55
N TRP A 91 -4.13 -17.75 -12.48
CA TRP A 91 -2.83 -17.08 -12.61
C TRP A 91 -1.82 -17.93 -13.41
N ARG A 92 -1.78 -19.26 -13.22
CA ARG A 92 -0.93 -20.11 -14.04
C ARG A 92 -1.33 -20.07 -15.50
N ASP A 93 -2.64 -20.19 -15.75
CA ASP A 93 -3.17 -20.19 -17.12
C ASP A 93 -2.84 -18.87 -17.82
N LEU A 94 -3.02 -17.73 -17.14
CA LEU A 94 -2.65 -16.40 -17.64
C LEU A 94 -1.15 -16.28 -17.94
N LEU A 95 -0.29 -16.73 -17.03
CA LEU A 95 1.17 -16.67 -17.24
C LEU A 95 1.61 -17.52 -18.45
N GLN A 96 0.96 -18.66 -18.68
CA GLN A 96 1.18 -19.50 -19.86
C GLN A 96 0.69 -18.80 -21.14
N GLU A 97 -0.50 -18.22 -21.12
CA GLU A 97 -1.07 -17.47 -22.25
C GLU A 97 -0.21 -16.28 -22.65
N LEU A 98 0.32 -15.54 -21.66
CA LEU A 98 1.25 -14.43 -21.86
C LEU A 98 2.66 -14.88 -22.29
N GLY A 99 2.97 -16.18 -22.30
CA GLY A 99 4.28 -16.72 -22.65
C GLY A 99 5.39 -16.39 -21.64
N VAL A 100 5.02 -16.05 -20.40
CA VAL A 100 5.97 -15.72 -19.32
C VAL A 100 6.09 -16.83 -18.27
N TRP A 101 5.36 -17.92 -18.41
CA TRP A 101 5.50 -19.08 -17.53
C TRP A 101 6.92 -19.65 -17.54
N SER A 102 7.38 -20.12 -16.40
CA SER A 102 8.68 -20.80 -16.25
C SER A 102 8.48 -22.18 -15.62
N ASP A 103 8.87 -23.24 -16.32
CA ASP A 103 8.81 -24.61 -15.80
C ASP A 103 9.78 -24.86 -14.65
N SER A 104 10.75 -23.97 -14.44
CA SER A 104 11.65 -24.00 -13.29
C SER A 104 11.03 -23.42 -12.02
N TRP A 105 9.88 -22.75 -12.13
CA TRP A 105 9.21 -22.18 -10.96
C TRP A 105 8.70 -23.28 -10.02
N GLN A 106 9.06 -23.14 -8.76
CA GLN A 106 8.67 -24.09 -7.72
C GLN A 106 7.48 -23.56 -6.94
N THR A 107 6.41 -24.37 -6.83
CA THR A 107 5.23 -24.01 -6.05
C THR A 107 5.60 -23.82 -4.57
N PRO A 108 5.38 -22.65 -3.97
CA PRO A 108 5.78 -22.37 -2.58
C PRO A 108 5.05 -23.23 -1.54
N ARG A 109 3.78 -23.61 -1.82
CA ARG A 109 2.89 -24.33 -0.89
C ARG A 109 2.70 -23.59 0.43
N ARG A 110 2.63 -22.27 0.36
CA ARG A 110 2.49 -21.33 1.47
C ARG A 110 1.36 -20.35 1.19
N SER A 111 0.91 -19.64 2.24
CA SER A 111 0.17 -18.40 2.02
C SER A 111 1.08 -17.35 1.38
N PRO A 112 0.51 -16.32 0.71
CA PRO A 112 1.31 -15.25 0.13
C PRO A 112 2.22 -14.56 1.15
N VAL A 113 1.71 -14.29 2.36
CA VAL A 113 2.47 -13.67 3.46
C VAL A 113 3.63 -14.56 3.90
N MET A 114 3.37 -15.84 4.18
CA MET A 114 4.42 -16.77 4.63
C MET A 114 5.48 -16.97 3.55
N TYR A 115 5.10 -16.99 2.28
CA TYR A 115 6.04 -17.09 1.17
C TYR A 115 7.03 -15.93 1.14
N LEU A 116 6.55 -14.67 1.15
CA LEU A 116 7.45 -13.51 1.14
C LEU A 116 8.21 -13.32 2.47
N ALA A 117 7.61 -13.74 3.60
CA ALA A 117 8.29 -13.71 4.89
C ALA A 117 9.44 -14.72 4.97
N GLU A 118 9.25 -15.96 4.47
CA GLU A 118 10.30 -16.99 4.43
C GLU A 118 11.43 -16.61 3.46
N MET A 119 11.13 -15.85 2.40
CA MET A 119 12.13 -15.26 1.50
C MET A 119 12.90 -14.08 2.11
N GLY A 120 12.49 -13.58 3.27
CA GLY A 120 13.09 -12.40 3.89
C GLY A 120 12.78 -11.09 3.16
N PHE A 121 11.77 -11.07 2.26
CA PHE A 121 11.43 -9.85 1.53
C PHE A 121 10.70 -8.83 2.41
N LEU A 122 9.78 -9.28 3.29
CA LEU A 122 9.00 -8.41 4.15
C LEU A 122 9.85 -7.77 5.25
N GLY A 123 9.53 -6.53 5.60
CA GLY A 123 10.20 -5.74 6.63
C GLY A 123 9.41 -4.46 6.94
N SER A 124 9.82 -3.70 7.93
CA SER A 124 9.17 -2.43 8.31
C SER A 124 9.18 -1.36 7.22
N GLY A 125 10.08 -1.47 6.24
CA GLY A 125 10.14 -0.60 5.06
C GLY A 125 9.36 -1.14 3.85
N VAL A 126 8.61 -2.24 3.98
CA VAL A 126 7.79 -2.81 2.89
C VAL A 126 6.31 -2.67 3.23
N LEU A 127 5.57 -1.98 2.38
CA LEU A 127 4.13 -1.83 2.48
C LEU A 127 3.44 -3.06 1.87
N VAL A 128 2.57 -3.69 2.63
CA VAL A 128 1.74 -4.80 2.17
C VAL A 128 0.38 -4.24 1.77
N VAL A 129 0.09 -4.23 0.47
CA VAL A 129 -1.14 -3.67 -0.08
C VAL A 129 -2.21 -4.76 -0.13
N HIS A 130 -3.45 -4.42 0.19
CA HIS A 130 -4.67 -5.22 0.27
C HIS A 130 -4.76 -6.14 1.49
N ALA A 131 -3.99 -7.22 1.59
CA ALA A 131 -4.00 -8.21 2.67
C ALA A 131 -5.41 -8.79 2.98
N VAL A 132 -6.28 -8.91 1.95
CA VAL A 132 -7.69 -9.33 2.12
C VAL A 132 -7.79 -10.79 2.54
N GLN A 133 -6.95 -11.65 1.96
CA GLN A 133 -7.00 -13.12 2.14
C GLN A 133 -6.02 -13.61 3.22
N CYS A 134 -5.71 -12.76 4.22
CA CYS A 134 -4.82 -13.12 5.32
C CYS A 134 -5.54 -13.99 6.37
N SER A 135 -4.89 -15.05 6.82
CA SER A 135 -5.27 -15.80 8.02
C SER A 135 -4.75 -15.10 9.29
N ASP A 136 -5.22 -15.54 10.46
CA ASP A 136 -4.73 -15.04 11.76
C ASP A 136 -3.21 -15.25 11.91
N ASP A 137 -2.67 -16.37 11.41
CA ASP A 137 -1.23 -16.66 11.41
C ASP A 137 -0.46 -15.68 10.50
N ASP A 138 -1.04 -15.33 9.34
CA ASP A 138 -0.48 -14.33 8.44
C ASP A 138 -0.43 -12.95 9.11
N LEU A 139 -1.52 -12.54 9.78
CA LEU A 139 -1.59 -11.27 10.51
C LEU A 139 -0.57 -11.22 11.66
N ALA A 140 -0.47 -12.29 12.44
CA ALA A 140 0.52 -12.39 13.51
C ALA A 140 1.95 -12.29 12.95
N ARG A 141 2.20 -12.89 11.78
CA ARG A 141 3.51 -12.82 11.11
C ARG A 141 3.82 -11.40 10.64
N LEU A 142 2.87 -10.72 10.01
CA LEU A 142 3.03 -9.32 9.57
C LEU A 142 3.30 -8.39 10.76
N ALA A 143 2.55 -8.56 11.85
CA ALA A 143 2.75 -7.79 13.09
C ALA A 143 4.14 -8.01 13.70
N ALA A 144 4.61 -9.26 13.76
CA ALA A 144 5.94 -9.60 14.27
C ALA A 144 7.08 -9.01 13.40
N ILE A 145 6.86 -8.84 12.11
CA ILE A 145 7.81 -8.20 11.17
C ILE A 145 7.76 -6.67 11.31
N GLY A 146 6.65 -6.09 11.76
CA GLY A 146 6.45 -4.65 11.86
C GLY A 146 6.14 -3.98 10.51
N THR A 147 5.52 -4.71 9.60
CA THR A 147 5.10 -4.21 8.28
C THR A 147 3.85 -3.34 8.41
N THR A 148 3.70 -2.34 7.52
CA THR A 148 2.47 -1.55 7.40
C THR A 148 1.56 -2.17 6.35
N VAL A 149 0.29 -2.37 6.69
CA VAL A 149 -0.75 -2.79 5.73
C VAL A 149 -1.38 -1.55 5.11
N VAL A 150 -1.50 -1.52 3.79
CA VAL A 150 -2.25 -0.49 3.05
C VAL A 150 -3.55 -1.11 2.57
N SER A 151 -4.66 -0.72 3.15
CA SER A 151 -5.98 -1.24 2.80
C SER A 151 -6.68 -0.33 1.79
N CYS A 152 -7.33 -0.95 0.79
CA CYS A 152 -8.05 -0.28 -0.29
C CYS A 152 -9.50 -0.81 -0.36
N PRO A 153 -10.36 -0.51 0.64
CA PRO A 153 -11.66 -1.15 0.79
C PRO A 153 -12.59 -1.00 -0.42
N ARG A 154 -12.60 0.15 -1.09
CA ARG A 154 -13.45 0.37 -2.27
C ARG A 154 -12.97 -0.47 -3.46
N SER A 155 -11.66 -0.46 -3.73
CA SER A 155 -11.06 -1.25 -4.78
C SER A 155 -11.33 -2.74 -4.57
N ASN A 156 -11.07 -3.27 -3.37
CA ASN A 156 -11.28 -4.67 -3.03
C ASN A 156 -12.74 -5.11 -3.31
N ARG A 157 -13.69 -4.25 -2.98
CA ARG A 157 -15.11 -4.50 -3.26
C ARG A 157 -15.42 -4.46 -4.75
N TYR A 158 -14.87 -3.50 -5.49
CA TYR A 158 -15.08 -3.33 -6.93
C TYR A 158 -14.56 -4.53 -7.73
N VAL A 159 -13.34 -4.99 -7.42
CA VAL A 159 -12.75 -6.16 -8.08
C VAL A 159 -13.29 -7.50 -7.57
N GLY A 160 -14.10 -7.47 -6.51
CA GLY A 160 -14.82 -8.65 -6.02
C GLY A 160 -14.00 -9.62 -5.18
N VAL A 161 -12.86 -9.20 -4.63
CA VAL A 161 -11.99 -10.06 -3.80
C VAL A 161 -12.44 -10.16 -2.34
N GLY A 162 -13.44 -9.39 -1.94
CA GLY A 162 -14.03 -9.36 -0.61
C GLY A 162 -13.67 -8.13 0.21
N ASP A 163 -14.20 -8.04 1.41
CA ASP A 163 -13.89 -6.97 2.35
C ASP A 163 -12.58 -7.30 3.12
N PRO A 164 -11.67 -6.33 3.31
CA PRO A 164 -10.46 -6.54 4.08
C PRO A 164 -10.79 -6.78 5.56
N PRO A 165 -10.07 -7.65 6.28
CA PRO A 165 -10.31 -7.92 7.70
C PRO A 165 -9.78 -6.79 8.60
N LEU A 166 -10.24 -5.54 8.37
CA LEU A 166 -9.72 -4.33 9.04
C LEU A 166 -9.71 -4.44 10.56
N ALA A 167 -10.81 -4.92 11.16
CA ALA A 167 -10.88 -5.07 12.62
C ALA A 167 -9.79 -6.02 13.15
N ALA A 168 -9.44 -7.06 12.38
CA ALA A 168 -8.36 -7.98 12.75
C ALA A 168 -6.98 -7.33 12.57
N PHE A 169 -6.78 -6.45 11.59
CA PHE A 169 -5.52 -5.70 11.47
C PHE A 169 -5.24 -4.87 12.71
N TYR A 170 -6.22 -4.08 13.17
CA TYR A 170 -6.08 -3.27 14.38
C TYR A 170 -5.91 -4.15 15.64
N ALA A 171 -6.69 -5.24 15.75
CA ALA A 171 -6.57 -6.17 16.87
C ALA A 171 -5.21 -6.86 16.94
N ALA A 172 -4.56 -7.11 15.81
CA ALA A 172 -3.20 -7.64 15.72
C ALA A 172 -2.11 -6.59 15.98
N GLY A 173 -2.48 -5.31 16.18
CA GLY A 173 -1.53 -4.21 16.37
C GLY A 173 -0.75 -3.82 15.13
N LEU A 174 -1.26 -4.14 13.93
CA LEU A 174 -0.65 -3.73 12.68
C LEU A 174 -0.82 -2.24 12.45
N PRO A 175 0.23 -1.51 12.01
CA PRO A 175 0.05 -0.20 11.42
C PRO A 175 -0.79 -0.32 10.14
N VAL A 176 -1.93 0.37 10.10
CA VAL A 176 -2.85 0.38 8.94
C VAL A 176 -2.82 1.75 8.28
N ALA A 177 -2.60 1.79 6.97
CA ALA A 177 -2.80 2.96 6.13
C ALA A 177 -3.91 2.69 5.11
N PHE A 178 -4.50 3.75 4.56
CA PHE A 178 -5.47 3.63 3.48
C PHE A 178 -4.90 4.10 2.15
N GLY A 179 -5.34 3.45 1.08
CA GLY A 179 -5.09 3.81 -0.30
C GLY A 179 -6.35 3.65 -1.14
N THR A 180 -6.47 4.43 -2.19
CA THR A 180 -7.63 4.35 -3.10
C THR A 180 -7.47 3.25 -4.15
N ASP A 181 -6.23 2.79 -4.37
CA ASP A 181 -5.86 2.06 -5.58
C ASP A 181 -6.05 2.93 -6.84
N SER A 182 -6.12 2.35 -8.02
CA SER A 182 -6.18 3.10 -9.27
C SER A 182 -7.62 3.37 -9.74
N LEU A 183 -7.79 4.34 -10.64
CA LEU A 183 -9.06 4.60 -11.31
C LEU A 183 -9.56 3.42 -12.18
N ALA A 184 -8.80 2.34 -12.31
CA ALA A 184 -9.27 1.11 -12.91
C ALA A 184 -10.18 0.29 -11.97
N SER A 185 -10.12 0.55 -10.67
CA SER A 185 -10.85 -0.17 -9.63
C SER A 185 -11.65 0.72 -8.67
N VAL A 186 -11.68 2.04 -8.90
CA VAL A 186 -12.51 3.00 -8.15
C VAL A 186 -13.00 4.12 -9.06
N GLU A 187 -14.10 4.77 -8.69
CA GLU A 187 -14.66 5.87 -9.47
C GLU A 187 -13.89 7.19 -9.30
N ASP A 188 -13.24 7.37 -8.16
CA ASP A 188 -12.46 8.57 -7.81
C ASP A 188 -11.30 8.22 -6.85
N LEU A 189 -10.37 9.16 -6.64
CA LEU A 189 -9.25 9.02 -5.72
C LEU A 189 -9.49 9.76 -4.38
N GLN A 190 -10.74 9.79 -3.92
CA GLN A 190 -11.11 10.51 -2.71
C GLN A 190 -10.91 9.66 -1.45
N MET A 191 -10.04 10.11 -0.55
CA MET A 191 -9.73 9.42 0.70
C MET A 191 -10.94 9.34 1.66
N PHE A 192 -11.84 10.31 1.67
CA PHE A 192 -13.06 10.24 2.49
C PHE A 192 -13.99 9.12 2.04
N GLY A 193 -13.96 8.74 0.76
CA GLY A 193 -14.65 7.55 0.25
C GLY A 193 -14.07 6.25 0.83
N GLU A 194 -12.73 6.16 0.97
CA GLU A 194 -12.08 5.03 1.63
C GLU A 194 -12.41 4.97 3.12
N LEU A 195 -12.39 6.12 3.80
CA LEU A 195 -12.77 6.20 5.21
C LEU A 195 -14.21 5.73 5.45
N ALA A 196 -15.15 6.14 4.60
CA ALA A 196 -16.55 5.68 4.67
C ALA A 196 -16.67 4.17 4.40
N ALA A 197 -15.89 3.63 3.46
CA ALA A 197 -15.83 2.20 3.21
C ALA A 197 -15.23 1.45 4.40
N ALA A 198 -14.13 1.95 4.96
CA ALA A 198 -13.48 1.39 6.15
C ALA A 198 -14.41 1.37 7.36
N ARG A 199 -15.17 2.46 7.62
CA ARG A 199 -16.17 2.50 8.71
C ARG A 199 -17.25 1.44 8.53
N ARG A 200 -17.73 1.20 7.29
CA ARG A 200 -18.72 0.14 7.02
C ARG A 200 -18.15 -1.26 7.31
N VAL A 201 -16.90 -1.51 6.93
CA VAL A 201 -16.24 -2.81 7.11
C VAL A 201 -15.85 -3.05 8.57
N ALA A 202 -15.43 -2.00 9.27
CA ALA A 202 -14.94 -2.08 10.66
C ALA A 202 -15.69 -1.11 11.61
N PRO A 203 -17.00 -1.34 11.86
CA PRO A 203 -17.84 -0.39 12.58
C PRO A 203 -17.49 -0.21 14.06
N ARG A 204 -16.63 -1.07 14.63
CA ARG A 204 -16.19 -1.01 16.03
C ARG A 204 -14.79 -0.45 16.23
N VAL A 205 -14.03 -0.24 15.16
CA VAL A 205 -12.72 0.41 15.27
C VAL A 205 -12.96 1.88 15.64
N PRO A 206 -12.25 2.46 16.62
CA PRO A 206 -12.41 3.86 16.98
C PRO A 206 -12.23 4.80 15.79
N ALA A 207 -13.01 5.88 15.74
CA ALA A 207 -12.98 6.82 14.61
C ALA A 207 -11.60 7.44 14.42
N HIS A 208 -10.94 7.84 15.52
CA HIS A 208 -9.60 8.42 15.48
C HIS A 208 -8.54 7.47 14.89
N ASP A 209 -8.63 6.15 15.12
CA ASP A 209 -7.69 5.18 14.54
C ASP A 209 -7.83 5.12 13.01
N LEU A 210 -9.07 5.17 12.49
CA LEU A 210 -9.32 5.23 11.04
C LEU A 210 -8.81 6.54 10.42
N LEU A 211 -9.01 7.67 11.12
CA LEU A 211 -8.50 8.98 10.67
C LEU A 211 -6.97 9.04 10.73
N GLU A 212 -6.34 8.50 11.76
CA GLU A 212 -4.89 8.39 11.85
C GLU A 212 -4.32 7.53 10.71
N SER A 213 -5.01 6.46 10.35
CA SER A 213 -4.63 5.59 9.21
C SER A 213 -4.63 6.33 7.87
N ALA A 214 -5.56 7.26 7.66
CA ALA A 214 -5.62 8.09 6.46
C ALA A 214 -4.68 9.31 6.48
N THR A 215 -3.99 9.56 7.59
CA THR A 215 -3.15 10.75 7.80
C THR A 215 -1.74 10.38 8.25
N LEU A 216 -1.50 10.30 9.57
CA LEU A 216 -0.16 10.12 10.14
C LEU A 216 0.44 8.75 9.79
N THR A 217 -0.34 7.68 9.88
CA THR A 217 0.17 6.34 9.54
C THR A 217 0.55 6.25 8.08
N GLY A 218 -0.28 6.77 7.16
CA GLY A 218 0.04 6.83 5.73
C GLY A 218 1.29 7.65 5.44
N ALA A 219 1.40 8.84 6.04
CA ALA A 219 2.59 9.69 5.91
C ALA A 219 3.86 8.99 6.43
N THR A 220 3.76 8.31 7.57
CA THR A 220 4.87 7.56 8.18
C THR A 220 5.29 6.38 7.31
N ALA A 221 4.33 5.63 6.80
CA ALA A 221 4.54 4.49 5.91
C ALA A 221 5.29 4.87 4.63
N LEU A 222 5.02 6.06 4.09
CA LEU A 222 5.71 6.61 2.92
C LEU A 222 7.04 7.31 3.25
N GLY A 223 7.44 7.36 4.53
CA GLY A 223 8.68 8.00 4.98
C GLY A 223 8.58 9.52 5.14
N PHE A 224 7.36 10.07 5.28
CA PHE A 224 7.10 11.51 5.45
C PHE A 224 6.50 11.88 6.81
N GLY A 225 6.39 10.96 7.76
CA GLY A 225 5.72 11.18 9.05
C GLY A 225 6.34 12.29 9.91
N ARG A 226 7.62 12.65 9.67
CA ARG A 226 8.27 13.80 10.33
C ARG A 226 7.88 15.15 9.72
N GLU A 227 7.34 15.14 8.49
CA GLU A 227 6.99 16.33 7.73
C GLU A 227 5.49 16.55 7.62
N PHE A 228 4.69 15.45 7.60
CA PHE A 228 3.26 15.47 7.32
C PHE A 228 2.48 14.49 8.22
N GLY A 229 1.16 14.54 8.13
CA GLY A 229 0.23 13.56 8.69
C GLY A 229 -0.36 13.96 10.05
N SER A 230 0.19 14.94 10.75
CA SER A 230 -0.38 15.50 11.98
C SER A 230 -0.14 17.00 12.07
N ILE A 231 -0.92 17.69 12.90
CA ILE A 231 -0.78 19.12 13.18
C ILE A 231 0.14 19.29 14.39
N GLU A 232 1.42 19.48 14.11
CA GLU A 232 2.47 19.62 15.11
C GLU A 232 3.44 20.74 14.74
N ALA A 233 4.03 21.39 15.74
CA ALA A 233 5.06 22.41 15.52
C ALA A 233 6.26 21.79 14.78
N GLY A 234 6.68 22.42 13.69
CA GLY A 234 7.79 21.98 12.84
C GLY A 234 7.39 21.09 11.65
N LYS A 235 6.16 20.61 11.58
CA LYS A 235 5.64 19.94 10.38
C LYS A 235 5.15 20.95 9.33
N ARG A 236 5.12 20.51 8.09
CA ARG A 236 4.68 21.33 6.95
C ARG A 236 3.14 21.45 6.94
N PRO A 237 2.60 22.64 6.66
CA PRO A 237 1.16 22.89 6.68
C PRO A 237 0.49 22.36 5.39
N ALA A 238 0.34 21.04 5.26
CA ALA A 238 -0.48 20.41 4.23
C ALA A 238 -1.86 20.11 4.85
N LEU A 239 -2.71 21.12 4.93
CA LEU A 239 -3.97 21.07 5.66
C LEU A 239 -5.16 21.18 4.72
N ILE A 240 -6.25 20.54 5.12
CA ILE A 240 -7.57 20.73 4.54
C ILE A 240 -8.53 21.23 5.60
N ALA A 241 -9.50 22.05 5.21
CA ALA A 241 -10.65 22.41 6.02
C ALA A 241 -11.87 21.66 5.49
N VAL A 242 -12.66 21.10 6.39
CA VAL A 242 -13.90 20.44 6.07
C VAL A 242 -15.05 21.24 6.65
N ARG A 243 -16.01 21.65 5.78
CA ARG A 243 -17.22 22.33 6.23
C ARG A 243 -18.14 21.33 6.93
N LEU A 244 -18.48 21.65 8.18
CA LEU A 244 -19.40 20.85 8.99
C LEU A 244 -20.83 21.31 8.82
N PRO A 245 -21.83 20.42 8.91
CA PRO A 245 -23.25 20.80 9.11
C PRO A 245 -23.46 21.58 10.41
N GLU A 246 -24.58 22.34 10.50
CA GLU A 246 -24.89 23.19 11.67
C GLU A 246 -25.04 22.39 12.97
N HIS A 247 -25.48 21.14 12.91
CA HIS A 247 -25.66 20.26 14.06
C HIS A 247 -24.92 18.95 13.84
N ILE A 248 -23.83 18.77 14.54
CA ILE A 248 -23.02 17.57 14.54
C ILE A 248 -22.70 17.17 15.98
N ASP A 249 -23.00 15.93 16.34
CA ASP A 249 -22.72 15.39 17.66
C ASP A 249 -21.29 14.85 17.76
N ASP A 250 -20.77 14.27 16.66
CA ASP A 250 -19.46 13.65 16.57
C ASP A 250 -18.77 14.01 15.25
N VAL A 251 -17.72 14.83 15.34
CA VAL A 251 -16.97 15.31 14.17
C VAL A 251 -16.16 14.18 13.52
N GLU A 252 -15.57 13.29 14.31
CA GLU A 252 -14.77 12.21 13.77
C GLU A 252 -15.64 11.23 12.99
N GLU A 253 -16.80 10.86 13.51
CA GLU A 253 -17.76 10.00 12.80
C GLU A 253 -18.31 10.68 11.53
N TYR A 254 -18.49 12.00 11.54
CA TYR A 254 -18.88 12.73 10.32
C TYR A 254 -17.80 12.61 9.24
N LEU A 255 -16.53 12.74 9.59
CA LEU A 255 -15.43 12.60 8.65
C LEU A 255 -15.34 11.19 8.04
N LEU A 256 -15.92 10.19 8.70
CA LEU A 256 -16.02 8.81 8.22
C LEU A 256 -17.34 8.51 7.47
N SER A 257 -18.21 9.48 7.28
CA SER A 257 -19.50 9.28 6.62
C SER A 257 -19.47 9.37 5.10
N GLY A 258 -18.33 9.81 4.51
CA GLY A 258 -18.19 10.09 3.08
C GLY A 258 -18.43 11.57 2.80
N VAL A 259 -17.49 12.40 3.24
CA VAL A 259 -17.51 13.86 3.00
C VAL A 259 -17.43 14.16 1.52
N GLU A 260 -18.37 14.98 1.03
CA GLU A 260 -18.42 15.36 -0.38
C GLU A 260 -17.30 16.36 -0.75
N PRO A 261 -16.79 16.32 -1.99
CA PRO A 261 -15.67 17.16 -2.42
C PRO A 261 -15.91 18.66 -2.24
N ASP A 262 -17.14 19.15 -2.37
CA ASP A 262 -17.49 20.56 -2.24
C ASP A 262 -17.47 21.07 -0.79
N ALA A 263 -17.44 20.16 0.19
CA ALA A 263 -17.24 20.48 1.60
C ALA A 263 -15.76 20.60 1.98
N ILE A 264 -14.83 20.29 1.09
CA ILE A 264 -13.39 20.22 1.36
C ILE A 264 -12.67 21.39 0.70
N ALA A 265 -11.85 22.11 1.46
CA ALA A 265 -10.99 23.18 0.96
C ALA A 265 -9.54 22.94 1.39
N TRP A 266 -8.60 23.09 0.44
CA TRP A 266 -7.18 23.14 0.77
C TRP A 266 -6.86 24.48 1.45
N LEU A 267 -6.12 24.40 2.55
CA LEU A 267 -5.57 25.58 3.20
C LEU A 267 -4.17 25.80 2.66
N ASP A 268 -4.03 26.74 1.73
CA ASP A 268 -2.72 27.17 1.29
C ASP A 268 -1.98 27.81 2.48
N ALA A 269 -0.73 27.41 2.70
CA ALA A 269 0.14 28.16 3.57
C ALA A 269 0.22 29.58 2.98
N ALA A 270 -0.32 30.56 3.67
CA ALA A 270 -0.17 31.95 3.27
C ALA A 270 1.32 32.20 3.02
N THR A 271 1.68 32.57 1.79
CA THR A 271 3.00 33.17 1.53
C THR A 271 3.10 34.35 2.51
N PRO A 272 4.14 34.42 3.39
CA PRO A 272 4.31 35.61 4.19
C PRO A 272 4.36 36.77 3.22
N ASP A 273 3.44 37.73 3.41
CA ASP A 273 3.42 38.97 2.67
C ASP A 273 4.85 39.54 2.70
N SER A 274 5.43 39.69 1.51
CA SER A 274 6.68 40.39 1.35
C SER A 274 6.41 41.86 1.69
N GLU A 275 6.63 42.25 2.96
CA GLU A 275 6.83 43.66 3.34
C GLU A 275 8.14 44.20 2.75
#